data_e6f2b3dec597e7fe039575f3087cecda
#
_entry.id   e6f2b3dec597e7fe039575f3087cecda
#
_cell.length_a   1.000
_cell.length_b   1.000
_cell.length_c   1.000
_cell.angle_alpha   90.00
_cell.angle_beta   90.00
_cell.angle_gamma   90.00
#
_symmetry.space_group_name_H-M   'P 1'
#
loop_
_entity.id
_entity.type
_entity.pdbx_description
1 polymer ?
#
loop_
_entity_poly.entity_id
_entity_poly.type
_entity_poly.pdbx_seq_one_letter_code
_entity_poly.pdbx_strand_id
1 'polypeptide(L)'
;HLLQNLEKKLFPEEQVASTIEKKDLETLCGFIEDVGKKTEHPGMVLIKPGSFKMGSDKGLPSERPVHQVEVDEFWIDKCEITNYQYLLVLARHPFLRKSTFPRKYHDGNYLKNWKDDLIPELRSELKPVTNISWYAARHYCNFIGKRLASEAEWEIAARSGGKEKYSFDGGVEFLPDYGWFRENSGGMIHTTAQKISNQNGIYDIHGNVWEWVYDWFSVYSNDNSSNPQGPEMGKYRVMRGGSW
;
A
#
# COMPACT_ATOMS: atom_id res chain seq x y z
N HIS A 1 -5.60 22.37 16.20
CA HIS A 1 -4.55 23.26 16.75
C HIS A 1 -3.17 22.57 16.79
N LEU A 2 -3.05 21.34 17.29
CA LEU A 2 -1.74 20.63 17.35
C LEU A 2 -1.24 20.23 15.95
N LEU A 3 -2.13 19.78 15.07
CA LEU A 3 -1.82 19.46 13.67
C LEU A 3 -1.37 20.71 12.90
N GLN A 4 -2.12 21.80 12.99
CA GLN A 4 -1.78 23.07 12.33
C GLN A 4 -0.44 23.63 12.81
N ASN A 5 -0.12 23.46 14.11
CA ASN A 5 1.17 23.88 14.66
C ASN A 5 2.32 22.95 14.28
N LEU A 6 2.06 21.64 14.10
CA LEU A 6 3.04 20.67 13.60
C LEU A 6 3.27 20.86 12.10
N GLU A 7 2.22 21.08 11.33
CA GLU A 7 2.31 21.44 9.91
C GLU A 7 3.17 22.68 9.70
N LYS A 8 2.90 23.77 10.45
CA LYS A 8 3.69 25.00 10.39
C LYS A 8 5.14 24.83 10.85
N LYS A 9 5.41 23.92 11.78
CA LYS A 9 6.75 23.70 12.34
C LYS A 9 7.59 22.73 11.51
N LEU A 10 6.95 21.74 10.89
CA LEU A 10 7.62 20.73 10.05
C LEU A 10 7.70 21.15 8.59
N PHE A 11 6.74 21.95 8.14
CA PHE A 11 6.66 22.48 6.79
C PHE A 11 6.37 23.99 6.89
N PRO A 12 7.37 24.86 6.97
CA PRO A 12 7.19 26.31 6.88
C PRO A 12 6.36 26.65 5.65
N GLU A 13 5.34 27.50 5.78
CA GLU A 13 4.38 27.84 4.71
C GLU A 13 5.04 28.17 3.36
N GLU A 14 6.23 28.75 3.38
CA GLU A 14 7.02 29.05 2.19
C GLU A 14 7.60 27.80 1.48
N GLN A 15 7.82 26.68 2.19
CA GLN A 15 8.32 25.44 1.59
C GLN A 15 7.18 24.50 1.17
N VAL A 16 6.07 24.50 1.88
CA VAL A 16 4.88 23.68 1.54
C VAL A 16 4.14 24.29 0.35
N ALA A 17 3.93 25.59 0.35
CA ALA A 17 3.23 26.28 -0.74
C ALA A 17 3.99 26.26 -2.07
N SER A 18 5.32 26.12 -2.07
CA SER A 18 6.12 26.04 -3.29
C SER A 18 6.31 24.61 -3.82
N THR A 19 5.97 23.57 -3.03
CA THR A 19 6.29 22.17 -3.33
C THR A 19 5.06 21.31 -3.59
N ILE A 20 3.89 21.70 -3.08
CA ILE A 20 2.63 20.98 -3.25
C ILE A 20 1.65 21.90 -3.97
N GLU A 21 1.48 21.72 -5.27
CA GLU A 21 0.43 22.40 -6.02
C GLU A 21 -0.94 21.93 -5.52
N LYS A 22 -1.98 22.79 -5.61
CA LYS A 22 -3.36 22.43 -5.24
C LYS A 22 -3.82 21.12 -5.90
N LYS A 23 -3.31 20.83 -7.10
CA LYS A 23 -3.51 19.59 -7.86
C LYS A 23 -2.88 18.37 -7.17
N ASP A 24 -1.75 18.53 -6.47
CA ASP A 24 -1.07 17.45 -5.74
C ASP A 24 -1.81 17.11 -4.44
N LEU A 25 -2.46 18.10 -3.84
CA LEU A 25 -3.37 17.92 -2.70
C LEU A 25 -4.63 17.14 -3.10
N GLU A 26 -5.14 17.35 -4.31
CA GLU A 26 -6.23 16.57 -4.91
C GLU A 26 -5.79 15.12 -5.18
N THR A 27 -4.49 14.91 -5.37
CA THR A 27 -3.83 13.60 -5.61
C THR A 27 -3.40 12.91 -4.30
N LEU A 28 -3.64 13.46 -3.12
CA LEU A 28 -3.59 12.73 -1.83
C LEU A 28 -4.72 11.70 -1.75
N CYS A 29 -4.76 10.91 -2.79
CA CYS A 29 -5.48 9.67 -3.00
C CYS A 29 -6.78 9.53 -2.19
N GLY A 30 -7.78 10.29 -2.57
CA GLY A 30 -9.09 10.24 -1.93
C GLY A 30 -9.18 10.87 -0.54
N PHE A 31 -8.06 11.14 0.13
CA PHE A 31 -8.11 11.73 1.48
C PHE A 31 -8.65 13.17 1.48
N ILE A 32 -8.41 13.93 0.39
CA ILE A 32 -8.91 15.30 0.25
C ILE A 32 -10.21 15.37 -0.53
N GLU A 33 -10.42 14.49 -1.51
CA GLU A 33 -11.71 14.38 -2.20
C GLU A 33 -12.86 14.07 -1.23
N ASP A 34 -12.54 13.36 -0.14
CA ASP A 34 -13.50 12.95 0.87
C ASP A 34 -13.61 13.93 2.05
N VAL A 35 -12.70 14.91 2.20
CA VAL A 35 -12.77 15.93 3.28
C VAL A 35 -14.05 16.80 3.19
N GLY A 36 -14.68 16.88 2.03
CA GLY A 36 -15.99 17.53 1.83
C GLY A 36 -17.19 16.58 1.77
N LYS A 37 -16.95 15.27 1.67
CA LYS A 37 -17.97 14.24 1.64
C LYS A 37 -17.95 13.52 2.98
N LYS A 38 -19.10 13.38 3.63
CA LYS A 38 -19.27 12.52 4.82
C LYS A 38 -19.14 11.05 4.40
N THR A 39 -17.95 10.61 4.04
CA THR A 39 -17.68 9.19 3.79
C THR A 39 -17.23 8.54 5.10
N GLU A 40 -17.78 7.37 5.40
CA GLU A 40 -17.46 6.62 6.60
C GLU A 40 -16.01 6.12 6.58
N HIS A 41 -15.46 5.90 5.36
CA HIS A 41 -14.10 5.39 5.11
C HIS A 41 -13.37 6.24 4.05
N PRO A 42 -12.85 7.43 4.42
CA PRO A 42 -12.14 8.32 3.49
C PRO A 42 -10.90 7.64 2.88
N GLY A 43 -10.70 7.82 1.57
CA GLY A 43 -9.56 7.27 0.83
C GLY A 43 -9.60 5.75 0.62
N MET A 44 -10.70 5.09 0.99
CA MET A 44 -10.88 3.65 0.80
C MET A 44 -11.93 3.34 -0.26
N VAL A 45 -11.94 2.12 -0.74
CA VAL A 45 -12.95 1.56 -1.62
C VAL A 45 -13.50 0.26 -1.04
N LEU A 46 -14.81 0.06 -1.17
CA LEU A 46 -15.48 -1.18 -0.75
C LEU A 46 -15.30 -2.26 -1.82
N ILE A 47 -14.67 -3.36 -1.44
CA ILE A 47 -14.60 -4.57 -2.24
C ILE A 47 -15.78 -5.44 -1.87
N LYS A 48 -16.62 -5.78 -2.86
CA LYS A 48 -17.76 -6.66 -2.69
C LYS A 48 -17.32 -8.07 -2.36
N PRO A 49 -18.13 -8.84 -1.60
CA PRO A 49 -17.81 -10.23 -1.34
C PRO A 49 -17.78 -11.01 -2.65
N GLY A 50 -16.89 -11.98 -2.74
CA GLY A 50 -16.73 -12.73 -3.97
C GLY A 50 -15.92 -13.99 -3.81
N SER A 51 -16.01 -14.84 -4.84
CA SER A 51 -15.27 -16.07 -4.95
C SER A 51 -14.43 -16.02 -6.22
N PHE A 52 -13.15 -16.33 -6.11
CA PHE A 52 -12.20 -16.25 -7.21
C PHE A 52 -11.15 -17.37 -7.17
N LYS A 53 -10.48 -17.59 -8.28
CA LYS A 53 -9.33 -18.49 -8.36
C LYS A 53 -8.07 -17.72 -8.02
N MET A 54 -7.53 -17.95 -6.83
CA MET A 54 -6.27 -17.37 -6.35
C MET A 54 -5.08 -18.14 -6.90
N GLY A 55 -3.99 -17.41 -7.20
CA GLY A 55 -2.76 -17.99 -7.71
C GLY A 55 -2.67 -18.04 -9.24
N SER A 56 -1.63 -18.70 -9.75
CA SER A 56 -1.32 -18.77 -11.17
C SER A 56 -0.52 -20.03 -11.52
N ASP A 57 -0.99 -20.79 -12.52
CA ASP A 57 -0.23 -21.94 -13.05
C ASP A 57 0.88 -21.52 -14.02
N LYS A 58 0.86 -20.26 -14.47
CA LYS A 58 1.83 -19.67 -15.40
C LYS A 58 2.90 -18.81 -14.69
N GLY A 59 2.71 -18.54 -13.39
CA GLY A 59 3.59 -17.74 -12.56
C GLY A 59 4.70 -18.53 -11.87
N LEU A 60 5.20 -17.99 -10.77
CA LEU A 60 6.21 -18.64 -9.94
C LEU A 60 5.67 -19.94 -9.29
N PRO A 61 6.54 -20.90 -8.95
CA PRO A 61 6.11 -22.09 -8.21
C PRO A 61 5.35 -21.78 -6.91
N SER A 62 5.68 -20.67 -6.26
CA SER A 62 5.01 -20.19 -5.04
C SER A 62 3.59 -19.68 -5.26
N GLU A 63 3.19 -19.45 -6.51
CA GLU A 63 1.83 -19.02 -6.88
C GLU A 63 0.91 -20.22 -7.15
N ARG A 64 1.37 -21.45 -6.94
CA ARG A 64 0.66 -22.69 -7.20
C ARG A 64 0.30 -23.43 -5.93
N PRO A 65 -0.74 -24.25 -5.97
CA PRO A 65 -1.71 -24.45 -7.05
C PRO A 65 -2.72 -23.30 -7.14
N VAL A 66 -3.35 -23.15 -8.30
CA VAL A 66 -4.56 -22.32 -8.42
C VAL A 66 -5.67 -22.99 -7.63
N HIS A 67 -6.29 -22.27 -6.71
CA HIS A 67 -7.32 -22.80 -5.82
C HIS A 67 -8.46 -21.80 -5.63
N GLN A 68 -9.62 -22.29 -5.18
CA GLN A 68 -10.81 -21.47 -5.00
C GLN A 68 -10.77 -20.79 -3.63
N VAL A 69 -10.97 -19.46 -3.61
CA VAL A 69 -11.03 -18.65 -2.40
C VAL A 69 -12.30 -17.83 -2.38
N GLU A 70 -12.94 -17.75 -1.22
CA GLU A 70 -14.04 -16.85 -0.93
C GLU A 70 -13.56 -15.75 0.01
N VAL A 71 -13.95 -14.50 -0.27
CA VAL A 71 -13.61 -13.33 0.56
C VAL A 71 -14.89 -12.56 0.84
N ASP A 72 -15.12 -12.22 2.10
CA ASP A 72 -16.20 -11.34 2.53
C ASP A 72 -15.97 -9.89 2.05
N GLU A 73 -16.95 -9.02 2.24
CA GLU A 73 -16.76 -7.62 1.90
C GLU A 73 -15.77 -6.95 2.87
N PHE A 74 -14.94 -6.06 2.33
CA PHE A 74 -13.97 -5.30 3.11
C PHE A 74 -13.64 -3.96 2.44
N TRP A 75 -13.11 -3.04 3.24
CA TRP A 75 -12.57 -1.79 2.73
C TRP A 75 -11.06 -1.87 2.57
N ILE A 76 -10.54 -1.31 1.47
CA ILE A 76 -9.11 -1.23 1.19
C ILE A 76 -8.74 0.20 0.78
N ASP A 77 -7.55 0.65 1.14
CA ASP A 77 -7.03 1.94 0.71
C ASP A 77 -6.86 1.97 -0.82
N LYS A 78 -7.21 3.08 -1.45
CA LYS A 78 -7.09 3.26 -2.91
C LYS A 78 -5.63 3.36 -3.37
N CYS A 79 -4.72 3.72 -2.48
CA CYS A 79 -3.31 3.95 -2.79
C CYS A 79 -2.40 3.46 -1.68
N GLU A 80 -1.14 3.28 -2.03
CA GLU A 80 -0.05 3.06 -1.10
C GLU A 80 0.02 4.18 -0.06
N ILE A 81 0.40 3.85 1.19
CA ILE A 81 0.58 4.84 2.26
C ILE A 81 1.77 5.74 1.95
N THR A 82 1.54 7.04 1.89
CA THR A 82 2.57 8.04 1.57
C THR A 82 3.50 8.34 2.77
N ASN A 83 4.68 8.89 2.48
CA ASN A 83 5.57 9.40 3.52
C ASN A 83 4.89 10.45 4.40
N TYR A 84 4.03 11.29 3.84
CA TYR A 84 3.27 12.29 4.60
C TYR A 84 2.29 11.64 5.59
N GLN A 85 1.50 10.68 5.14
CA GLN A 85 0.56 9.95 6.02
C GLN A 85 1.32 9.23 7.15
N TYR A 86 2.44 8.59 6.81
CA TYR A 86 3.28 7.90 7.78
C TYR A 86 3.89 8.87 8.81
N LEU A 87 4.38 10.03 8.35
CA LEU A 87 4.90 11.11 9.20
C LEU A 87 3.87 11.59 10.24
N LEU A 88 2.62 11.77 9.84
CA LEU A 88 1.55 12.19 10.76
C LEU A 88 1.33 11.19 11.90
N VAL A 89 1.51 9.89 11.64
CA VAL A 89 1.47 8.85 12.67
C VAL A 89 2.71 8.90 13.56
N LEU A 90 3.92 9.02 12.99
CA LEU A 90 5.16 9.10 13.75
C LEU A 90 5.20 10.31 14.70
N ALA A 91 4.60 11.41 14.29
CA ALA A 91 4.50 12.59 15.14
C ALA A 91 3.68 12.33 16.42
N ARG A 92 2.65 11.48 16.33
CA ARG A 92 1.74 11.14 17.43
C ARG A 92 2.08 9.84 18.15
N HIS A 93 2.85 8.96 17.49
CA HIS A 93 3.20 7.64 17.99
C HIS A 93 4.73 7.44 17.99
N PRO A 94 5.44 7.97 19.01
CA PRO A 94 6.91 7.95 19.07
C PRO A 94 7.54 6.55 18.95
N PHE A 95 6.84 5.51 19.37
CA PHE A 95 7.30 4.11 19.24
C PHE A 95 7.70 3.73 17.81
N LEU A 96 7.02 4.28 16.80
CA LEU A 96 7.31 4.01 15.38
C LEU A 96 8.42 4.88 14.79
N ARG A 97 9.04 5.78 15.55
CA ARG A 97 10.13 6.62 15.05
C ARG A 97 11.37 5.78 14.76
N LYS A 98 12.16 6.21 13.80
CA LYS A 98 13.41 5.55 13.40
C LYS A 98 14.36 5.29 14.57
N SER A 99 14.50 6.25 15.48
CA SER A 99 15.38 6.17 16.64
C SER A 99 14.87 5.26 17.76
N THR A 100 13.57 4.97 17.79
CA THR A 100 12.93 4.24 18.91
C THR A 100 12.34 2.90 18.52
N PHE A 101 12.09 2.66 17.23
CA PHE A 101 11.51 1.39 16.77
C PHE A 101 12.49 0.23 17.04
N PRO A 102 12.07 -0.82 17.79
CA PRO A 102 13.01 -1.81 18.27
C PRO A 102 13.69 -2.62 17.15
N ARG A 103 15.01 -2.76 17.23
CA ARG A 103 15.87 -3.46 16.27
C ARG A 103 15.42 -4.90 15.95
N LYS A 104 14.79 -5.59 16.89
CA LYS A 104 14.26 -6.94 16.69
C LYS A 104 13.10 -7.03 15.69
N TYR A 105 12.51 -5.90 15.32
CA TYR A 105 11.36 -5.81 14.40
C TYR A 105 11.73 -5.34 12.99
N HIS A 106 13.02 -5.13 12.68
CA HIS A 106 13.49 -4.73 11.36
C HIS A 106 14.92 -5.19 11.08
N ASP A 107 15.31 -5.20 9.82
CA ASP A 107 16.62 -5.65 9.33
C ASP A 107 17.75 -4.61 9.48
N GLY A 108 17.46 -3.42 10.01
CA GLY A 108 18.38 -2.29 10.12
C GLY A 108 18.20 -1.20 9.09
N ASN A 109 17.35 -1.45 8.11
CA ASN A 109 17.09 -0.50 7.05
C ASN A 109 15.82 0.34 7.30
N TYR A 110 15.20 0.22 8.48
CA TYR A 110 13.97 0.93 8.80
C TYR A 110 14.12 2.43 8.60
N LEU A 111 13.28 3.00 7.72
CA LEU A 111 13.29 4.40 7.30
C LEU A 111 14.70 4.93 6.92
N LYS A 112 15.54 4.09 6.30
CA LYS A 112 16.92 4.47 5.97
C LYS A 112 17.02 5.68 5.04
N ASN A 113 16.01 5.89 4.20
CA ASN A 113 15.88 7.03 3.29
C ASN A 113 15.37 8.31 3.97
N TRP A 114 14.87 8.22 5.21
CA TRP A 114 14.51 9.40 6.00
C TRP A 114 15.76 9.97 6.65
N LYS A 115 15.88 11.31 6.63
CA LYS A 115 17.01 12.01 7.24
C LYS A 115 17.01 11.83 8.76
N ASP A 116 15.82 11.92 9.39
CA ASP A 116 15.63 11.83 10.83
C ASP A 116 14.23 11.23 11.13
N ASP A 117 13.86 11.12 12.40
CA ASP A 117 12.62 10.56 12.92
C ASP A 117 11.35 11.15 12.28
N LEU A 118 11.36 12.43 11.97
CA LEU A 118 10.24 13.19 11.42
C LEU A 118 10.62 13.97 10.15
N ILE A 119 11.70 13.56 9.47
CA ILE A 119 12.17 14.24 8.26
C ILE A 119 12.34 13.22 7.15
N PRO A 120 11.31 13.01 6.32
CA PRO A 120 11.42 12.19 5.13
C PRO A 120 12.42 12.78 4.13
N GLU A 121 12.74 12.03 3.09
CA GLU A 121 13.54 12.51 1.98
C GLU A 121 12.85 13.72 1.33
N LEU A 122 13.65 14.70 0.91
CA LEU A 122 13.15 15.93 0.27
C LEU A 122 12.31 15.60 -0.97
N ARG A 123 11.14 16.20 -1.10
CA ARG A 123 10.17 16.00 -2.20
C ARG A 123 9.66 14.56 -2.34
N SER A 124 9.58 13.85 -1.21
CA SER A 124 9.04 12.49 -1.18
C SER A 124 7.69 12.38 -0.45
N GLU A 125 7.10 13.48 -0.05
CA GLU A 125 5.92 13.54 0.82
C GLU A 125 4.76 12.71 0.26
N LEU A 126 4.51 12.80 -1.06
CA LEU A 126 3.44 12.09 -1.77
C LEU A 126 3.89 10.75 -2.39
N LYS A 127 5.16 10.39 -2.25
CA LYS A 127 5.65 9.06 -2.62
C LYS A 127 5.30 8.06 -1.52
N PRO A 128 5.14 6.77 -1.86
CA PRO A 128 4.90 5.75 -0.84
C PRO A 128 6.05 5.67 0.16
N VAL A 129 5.72 5.41 1.42
CA VAL A 129 6.71 5.14 2.44
C VAL A 129 7.39 3.81 2.17
N THR A 130 8.72 3.80 2.20
CA THR A 130 9.52 2.60 1.96
C THR A 130 10.48 2.32 3.09
N ASN A 131 11.20 1.18 3.00
CA ASN A 131 12.10 0.73 4.06
C ASN A 131 11.38 0.58 5.41
N ILE A 132 10.15 0.10 5.39
CA ILE A 132 9.39 -0.29 6.57
C ILE A 132 9.31 -1.81 6.67
N SER A 133 9.38 -2.34 7.89
CA SER A 133 9.17 -3.76 8.12
C SER A 133 7.68 -4.09 8.20
N TRP A 134 7.35 -5.37 8.06
CA TRP A 134 5.99 -5.86 8.25
C TRP A 134 5.42 -5.47 9.63
N TYR A 135 6.25 -5.53 10.67
CA TYR A 135 5.85 -5.13 12.03
C TYR A 135 5.51 -3.65 12.11
N ALA A 136 6.31 -2.80 11.46
CA ALA A 136 6.05 -1.37 11.41
C ALA A 136 4.77 -1.04 10.62
N ALA A 137 4.55 -1.69 9.48
CA ALA A 137 3.33 -1.55 8.69
C ALA A 137 2.09 -1.98 9.49
N ARG A 138 2.15 -3.13 10.18
CA ARG A 138 1.07 -3.59 11.05
C ARG A 138 0.79 -2.64 12.21
N HIS A 139 1.82 -2.13 12.88
CA HIS A 139 1.66 -1.14 13.96
C HIS A 139 1.04 0.16 13.46
N TYR A 140 1.47 0.64 12.28
CA TYR A 140 0.86 1.80 11.63
C TYR A 140 -0.63 1.59 11.40
N CYS A 141 -1.02 0.52 10.73
CA CYS A 141 -2.43 0.20 10.46
C CYS A 141 -3.25 0.15 11.75
N ASN A 142 -2.78 -0.58 12.76
CA ASN A 142 -3.49 -0.69 14.04
C ASN A 142 -3.68 0.67 14.73
N PHE A 143 -2.67 1.55 14.65
CA PHE A 143 -2.76 2.88 15.25
C PHE A 143 -3.84 3.76 14.61
N ILE A 144 -4.06 3.62 13.31
CA ILE A 144 -5.12 4.37 12.58
C ILE A 144 -6.46 3.62 12.51
N GLY A 145 -6.62 2.53 13.28
CA GLY A 145 -7.86 1.75 13.29
C GLY A 145 -8.07 0.85 12.08
N LYS A 146 -6.99 0.53 11.35
CA LYS A 146 -7.00 -0.37 10.18
C LYS A 146 -6.18 -1.64 10.47
N ARG A 147 -6.09 -2.51 9.48
CA ARG A 147 -5.23 -3.71 9.47
C ARG A 147 -4.55 -3.87 8.11
N LEU A 148 -3.54 -4.70 8.03
CA LEU A 148 -3.04 -5.18 6.74
C LEU A 148 -4.12 -6.05 6.07
N ALA A 149 -4.26 -5.94 4.76
CA ALA A 149 -5.08 -6.86 3.98
C ALA A 149 -4.46 -8.27 4.04
N SER A 150 -5.28 -9.33 3.98
CA SER A 150 -4.76 -10.66 3.71
C SER A 150 -4.28 -10.76 2.25
N GLU A 151 -3.47 -11.75 1.94
CA GLU A 151 -3.00 -11.98 0.56
C GLU A 151 -4.18 -12.20 -0.40
N ALA A 152 -5.21 -12.92 0.05
CA ALA A 152 -6.43 -13.15 -0.73
C ALA A 152 -7.25 -11.86 -0.94
N GLU A 153 -7.39 -11.03 0.09
CA GLU A 153 -8.05 -9.72 -0.03
C GLU A 153 -7.29 -8.82 -1.01
N TRP A 154 -5.96 -8.79 -0.91
CA TRP A 154 -5.14 -8.02 -1.83
C TRP A 154 -5.33 -8.52 -3.27
N GLU A 155 -5.32 -9.84 -3.50
CA GLU A 155 -5.42 -10.39 -4.86
C GLU A 155 -6.80 -10.18 -5.49
N ILE A 156 -7.92 -10.34 -4.75
CA ILE A 156 -9.25 -10.04 -5.29
C ILE A 156 -9.42 -8.55 -5.61
N ALA A 157 -8.87 -7.68 -4.76
CA ALA A 157 -8.86 -6.24 -4.99
C ALA A 157 -8.02 -5.85 -6.22
N ALA A 158 -6.86 -6.48 -6.38
CA ALA A 158 -5.99 -6.29 -7.54
C ALA A 158 -6.63 -6.76 -8.84
N ARG A 159 -7.29 -7.91 -8.84
CA ARG A 159 -7.93 -8.49 -10.03
C ARG A 159 -9.17 -7.72 -10.48
N SER A 160 -9.82 -6.97 -9.61
CA SER A 160 -11.02 -6.16 -9.91
C SER A 160 -12.13 -6.94 -10.65
N GLY A 161 -12.34 -8.21 -10.28
CA GLY A 161 -13.28 -9.09 -10.96
C GLY A 161 -12.78 -9.67 -12.29
N GLY A 162 -11.57 -9.29 -12.75
CA GLY A 162 -10.92 -9.83 -13.93
C GLY A 162 -10.53 -11.31 -13.76
N LYS A 163 -10.60 -12.07 -14.84
CA LYS A 163 -10.15 -13.47 -14.89
C LYS A 163 -8.66 -13.60 -15.23
N GLU A 164 -8.08 -12.52 -15.71
CA GLU A 164 -6.70 -12.47 -16.20
C GLU A 164 -5.72 -12.10 -15.09
N LYS A 165 -4.43 -12.14 -15.42
CA LYS A 165 -3.33 -11.79 -14.51
C LYS A 165 -3.38 -10.33 -14.03
N TYR A 166 -3.84 -9.43 -14.90
CA TYR A 166 -3.92 -7.99 -14.65
C TYR A 166 -5.37 -7.56 -14.49
N SER A 167 -5.59 -6.43 -13.86
CA SER A 167 -6.92 -5.84 -13.58
C SER A 167 -7.55 -5.08 -14.75
N PHE A 168 -6.93 -5.12 -15.91
CA PHE A 168 -7.35 -4.41 -17.12
C PHE A 168 -7.50 -5.39 -18.28
N ASP A 169 -8.36 -5.03 -19.23
CA ASP A 169 -8.54 -5.79 -20.46
C ASP A 169 -7.35 -5.53 -21.39
N GLY A 170 -6.89 -6.58 -22.05
CA GLY A 170 -5.74 -6.54 -22.95
C GLY A 170 -4.52 -7.28 -22.38
N GLY A 171 -3.40 -7.12 -23.06
CA GLY A 171 -2.15 -7.80 -22.74
C GLY A 171 -1.20 -6.95 -21.86
N VAL A 172 0.01 -7.50 -21.67
CA VAL A 172 1.08 -6.83 -20.92
C VAL A 172 1.50 -5.48 -21.51
N GLU A 173 1.18 -5.24 -22.77
CA GLU A 173 1.44 -3.98 -23.50
C GLU A 173 0.73 -2.76 -22.87
N PHE A 174 -0.38 -2.96 -22.15
CA PHE A 174 -1.10 -1.90 -21.44
C PHE A 174 -0.58 -1.68 -20.00
N LEU A 175 0.27 -2.56 -19.47
CA LEU A 175 0.81 -2.43 -18.12
C LEU A 175 1.47 -1.06 -17.85
N PRO A 176 2.15 -0.40 -18.80
CA PRO A 176 2.73 0.93 -18.59
C PRO A 176 1.74 2.03 -18.22
N ASP A 177 0.46 1.86 -18.57
CA ASP A 177 -0.59 2.83 -18.22
C ASP A 177 -1.11 2.66 -16.79
N TYR A 178 -0.94 1.47 -16.21
CA TYR A 178 -1.50 1.08 -14.91
C TYR A 178 -0.46 0.96 -13.80
N GLY A 179 0.83 0.90 -14.12
CA GLY A 179 1.85 0.66 -13.10
C GLY A 179 3.23 1.21 -13.45
N TRP A 180 4.04 1.41 -12.40
CA TRP A 180 5.44 1.76 -12.48
C TRP A 180 6.30 0.53 -12.24
N PHE A 181 7.09 0.14 -13.21
CA PHE A 181 7.99 -1.01 -13.14
C PHE A 181 9.32 -0.71 -13.83
N ARG A 182 10.25 -1.63 -13.81
CA ARG A 182 11.64 -1.44 -14.21
C ARG A 182 11.83 -0.70 -15.53
N GLU A 183 11.01 -1.01 -16.55
CA GLU A 183 11.16 -0.49 -17.90
C GLU A 183 10.63 0.94 -18.06
N ASN A 184 9.75 1.42 -17.18
CA ASN A 184 9.11 2.72 -17.33
C ASN A 184 9.29 3.66 -16.11
N SER A 185 9.85 3.15 -14.99
CA SER A 185 10.02 3.95 -13.77
C SER A 185 11.25 4.85 -13.77
N GLY A 186 12.20 4.63 -14.70
CA GLY A 186 13.50 5.32 -14.65
C GLY A 186 14.33 4.94 -13.42
N GLY A 187 14.04 3.79 -12.79
CA GLY A 187 14.71 3.32 -11.57
C GLY A 187 14.37 4.12 -10.32
N MET A 188 13.20 4.75 -10.27
CA MET A 188 12.76 5.61 -9.17
C MET A 188 11.36 5.25 -8.68
N ILE A 189 11.11 5.54 -7.40
CA ILE A 189 9.76 5.56 -6.82
C ILE A 189 9.04 6.81 -7.30
N HIS A 190 7.80 6.64 -7.70
CA HIS A 190 6.92 7.72 -8.15
C HIS A 190 5.91 8.13 -7.08
N THR A 191 5.38 9.34 -7.21
CA THR A 191 4.20 9.78 -6.45
C THR A 191 3.04 8.82 -6.69
N THR A 192 2.28 8.52 -5.66
CA THR A 192 1.12 7.64 -5.75
C THR A 192 0.05 8.18 -6.71
N ALA A 193 -0.76 7.30 -7.27
CA ALA A 193 -1.91 7.63 -8.14
C ALA A 193 -1.59 8.43 -9.41
N GLN A 194 -0.40 8.26 -9.98
CA GLN A 194 -0.06 8.90 -11.26
C GLN A 194 -0.44 8.05 -12.47
N LYS A 195 -0.79 6.80 -12.28
CA LYS A 195 -1.23 5.86 -13.30
C LYS A 195 -2.74 5.67 -13.27
N ILE A 196 -3.29 4.94 -14.23
CA ILE A 196 -4.71 4.61 -14.27
C ILE A 196 -5.02 3.63 -13.12
N SER A 197 -6.09 3.88 -12.38
CA SER A 197 -6.59 2.94 -11.38
C SER A 197 -7.17 1.69 -12.04
N ASN A 198 -7.22 0.59 -11.29
CA ASN A 198 -8.00 -0.56 -11.72
C ASN A 198 -9.52 -0.26 -11.65
N GLN A 199 -10.38 -1.21 -12.08
CA GLN A 199 -11.84 -1.01 -12.10
C GLN A 199 -12.46 -0.79 -10.72
N ASN A 200 -11.77 -1.18 -9.62
CA ASN A 200 -12.18 -0.88 -8.26
C ASN A 200 -11.76 0.54 -7.81
N GLY A 201 -11.01 1.29 -8.62
CA GLY A 201 -10.48 2.59 -8.25
C GLY A 201 -9.22 2.52 -7.38
N ILE A 202 -8.47 1.41 -7.44
CA ILE A 202 -7.21 1.22 -6.72
C ILE A 202 -6.05 1.54 -7.66
N TYR A 203 -5.11 2.36 -7.20
CA TYR A 203 -3.94 2.80 -7.94
C TYR A 203 -2.70 1.99 -7.57
N ASP A 204 -1.70 2.02 -8.42
CA ASP A 204 -0.35 1.49 -8.22
C ASP A 204 -0.26 -0.02 -7.87
N ILE A 205 -1.38 -0.75 -7.95
CA ILE A 205 -1.49 -2.17 -7.60
C ILE A 205 -0.60 -3.08 -8.47
N HIS A 206 -0.05 -2.57 -9.56
CA HIS A 206 0.82 -3.28 -10.50
C HIS A 206 2.24 -2.68 -10.57
N GLY A 207 2.82 -2.28 -9.43
CA GLY A 207 4.19 -1.77 -9.41
C GLY A 207 4.42 -0.72 -8.34
N ASN A 208 5.22 0.29 -8.64
CA ASN A 208 5.72 1.33 -7.76
C ASN A 208 6.50 0.77 -6.57
N VAL A 209 5.86 0.26 -5.51
CA VAL A 209 6.57 -0.41 -4.41
C VAL A 209 5.90 -1.72 -4.00
N TRP A 210 6.67 -2.65 -3.44
CA TRP A 210 6.16 -3.86 -2.82
C TRP A 210 5.29 -3.53 -1.61
N GLU A 211 4.15 -4.20 -1.47
CA GLU A 211 3.18 -4.01 -0.41
C GLU A 211 3.14 -5.19 0.56
N TRP A 212 3.25 -4.92 1.86
CA TRP A 212 3.07 -5.93 2.88
C TRP A 212 1.61 -6.33 3.00
N VAL A 213 1.37 -7.66 3.02
CA VAL A 213 0.07 -8.23 3.42
C VAL A 213 0.20 -8.93 4.78
N TYR A 214 -0.93 -9.35 5.34
CA TYR A 214 -0.96 -9.94 6.69
C TYR A 214 -0.25 -11.29 6.79
N ASP A 215 -0.31 -12.09 5.75
CA ASP A 215 0.00 -13.51 5.74
C ASP A 215 1.47 -13.83 5.96
N TRP A 216 1.72 -14.95 6.64
CA TRP A 216 2.98 -15.65 6.52
C TRP A 216 3.04 -16.38 5.19
N PHE A 217 4.20 -16.36 4.57
CA PHE A 217 4.45 -17.10 3.33
C PHE A 217 4.33 -18.61 3.56
N SER A 218 3.53 -19.26 2.74
CA SER A 218 3.39 -20.71 2.64
C SER A 218 3.06 -21.10 1.19
N VAL A 219 3.28 -22.34 0.85
CA VAL A 219 2.77 -22.92 -0.40
C VAL A 219 1.25 -23.05 -0.30
N TYR A 220 0.53 -22.70 -1.36
CA TYR A 220 -0.92 -22.83 -1.37
C TYR A 220 -1.35 -24.30 -1.29
N SER A 221 -2.52 -24.55 -0.71
CA SER A 221 -3.19 -25.86 -0.75
C SER A 221 -4.23 -25.87 -1.88
N ASN A 222 -4.65 -27.08 -2.27
CA ASN A 222 -5.77 -27.24 -3.20
C ASN A 222 -7.15 -27.07 -2.54
N ASP A 223 -7.17 -26.83 -1.22
CA ASP A 223 -8.42 -26.76 -0.47
C ASP A 223 -9.12 -25.43 -0.74
N ASN A 224 -10.44 -25.49 -0.86
CA ASN A 224 -11.25 -24.28 -0.85
C ASN A 224 -11.16 -23.60 0.52
N SER A 225 -10.98 -22.31 0.53
CA SER A 225 -10.84 -21.53 1.77
C SER A 225 -11.72 -20.29 1.76
N SER A 226 -12.23 -19.94 2.92
CA SER A 226 -12.99 -18.71 3.14
C SER A 226 -12.19 -17.78 4.04
N ASN A 227 -12.01 -16.53 3.59
CA ASN A 227 -11.25 -15.49 4.28
C ASN A 227 -9.86 -15.96 4.79
N PRO A 228 -9.03 -16.60 3.94
CA PRO A 228 -7.74 -17.11 4.39
C PRO A 228 -6.82 -15.97 4.84
N GLN A 229 -6.02 -16.24 5.88
CA GLN A 229 -5.02 -15.31 6.44
C GLN A 229 -3.62 -15.95 6.48
N GLY A 230 -3.41 -17.01 5.68
CA GLY A 230 -2.18 -17.78 5.71
C GLY A 230 -2.02 -18.62 6.99
N PRO A 231 -0.87 -19.27 7.19
CA PRO A 231 -0.61 -20.05 8.39
C PRO A 231 -0.38 -19.16 9.63
N GLU A 232 -0.60 -19.71 10.82
CA GLU A 232 -0.41 -18.96 12.09
C GLU A 232 1.03 -18.51 12.31
N MET A 233 2.01 -19.23 11.76
CA MET A 233 3.43 -18.92 11.87
C MET A 233 4.19 -19.26 10.59
N GLY A 234 5.31 -18.59 10.38
CA GLY A 234 6.17 -18.81 9.22
C GLY A 234 7.52 -18.12 9.38
N LYS A 235 8.37 -18.26 8.38
CA LYS A 235 9.70 -17.64 8.34
C LYS A 235 9.69 -16.29 7.64
N TYR A 236 8.83 -16.13 6.62
CA TYR A 236 8.76 -14.95 5.77
C TYR A 236 7.34 -14.41 5.71
N ARG A 237 7.20 -13.11 5.58
CA ARG A 237 5.93 -12.45 5.31
C ARG A 237 5.75 -12.25 3.81
N VAL A 238 4.50 -12.26 3.36
CA VAL A 238 4.16 -12.07 1.95
C VAL A 238 4.21 -10.58 1.59
N MET A 239 4.74 -10.29 0.40
CA MET A 239 4.65 -8.98 -0.26
C MET A 239 4.00 -9.16 -1.64
N ARG A 240 3.25 -8.17 -2.08
CA ARG A 240 2.52 -8.17 -3.35
C ARG A 240 2.79 -6.88 -4.14
N GLY A 241 2.30 -6.81 -5.39
CA GLY A 241 2.33 -5.60 -6.24
C GLY A 241 3.49 -5.54 -7.22
N GLY A 242 4.68 -5.88 -6.83
CA GLY A 242 5.90 -5.63 -7.60
C GLY A 242 6.52 -4.27 -7.27
N SER A 243 7.51 -3.84 -8.05
CA SER A 243 8.18 -2.54 -7.81
C SER A 243 8.81 -1.98 -9.09
N TRP A 244 9.32 -0.74 -8.95
CA TRP A 244 10.07 0.03 -9.95
C TRP A 244 11.33 -0.64 -10.45
#